data_70d8630f1853bc81c03fdd93b647476b
#
_entry.id   70d8630f1853bc81c03fdd93b647476b
#
_cell.length_a   1.000
_cell.length_b   1.000
_cell.length_c   1.000
_cell.angle_alpha   90.00
_cell.angle_beta   90.00
_cell.angle_gamma   90.00
#
_symmetry.space_group_name_H-M   'P 1'
#
loop_
_entity.id
_entity.type
_entity.pdbx_description
1 polymer ?
#
loop_
_entity_poly.entity_id
_entity_poly.type
_entity_poly.pdbx_seq_one_letter_code
_entity_poly.pdbx_strand_id
1 'polypeptide(L)'
;MRLAVSNIAWPADADAEAATMLVAHGAAGVEVAPARVCDRPWEAPHERVVAYRRFWEDRGLPIVALQALLFGRPDLVLFGDAAARRLLREQLVAIINLAAGLGAQRLVFGSPKNRRRGSLGRLQAETIAVAFFRELGSVAADRGVWLCIEPNPVEYGCDFLVDSREVIEFVERVGQDGLGVHLDSGAMALTAESPPAIMAAAGPRWRHFHASEPGLAVVGSGGVDHAAIATALRGVGYEGYVSVEMTQGPAGTSWRERLESALAVVNAAYGTARGACAA
;
A
#
# COMPACT_ATOMS: atom_id res chain seq x y z
N MET A 1 7.34 14.83 -5.04
CA MET A 1 6.82 13.45 -4.91
C MET A 1 7.71 12.51 -5.71
N ARG A 2 7.83 11.25 -5.33
CA ARG A 2 8.60 10.22 -6.04
C ARG A 2 7.62 9.15 -6.54
N LEU A 3 7.84 8.63 -7.73
CA LEU A 3 6.97 7.59 -8.30
C LEU A 3 7.44 6.20 -7.86
N ALA A 4 6.52 5.36 -7.42
CA ALA A 4 6.70 3.93 -7.27
C ALA A 4 5.58 3.18 -7.97
N VAL A 5 5.74 1.89 -8.19
CA VAL A 5 4.72 1.04 -8.80
C VAL A 5 4.66 -0.29 -8.06
N SER A 6 3.45 -0.74 -7.76
CA SER A 6 3.23 -2.04 -7.15
C SER A 6 3.42 -3.17 -8.16
N ASN A 7 4.14 -4.21 -7.75
CA ASN A 7 4.46 -5.36 -8.58
C ASN A 7 3.28 -6.31 -8.84
N ILE A 8 2.07 -5.98 -8.38
CA ILE A 8 0.85 -6.67 -8.81
C ILE A 8 0.39 -6.24 -10.21
N ALA A 9 0.99 -5.18 -10.77
CA ALA A 9 0.69 -4.66 -12.10
C ALA A 9 1.22 -5.53 -13.24
N TRP A 10 2.04 -6.55 -12.95
CA TRP A 10 2.62 -7.46 -13.96
C TRP A 10 2.77 -8.89 -13.44
N PRO A 11 2.95 -9.90 -14.34
CA PRO A 11 3.18 -11.30 -13.96
C PRO A 11 4.45 -11.50 -13.14
N ALA A 12 4.49 -12.57 -12.34
CA ALA A 12 5.60 -12.85 -11.42
C ALA A 12 6.96 -13.08 -12.13
N ASP A 13 6.94 -13.59 -13.34
CA ASP A 13 8.12 -13.85 -14.15
C ASP A 13 8.60 -12.65 -14.98
N ALA A 14 7.88 -11.52 -14.90
CA ALA A 14 8.18 -10.32 -15.69
C ALA A 14 8.92 -9.21 -14.90
N ASP A 15 9.40 -9.46 -13.68
CA ASP A 15 10.04 -8.44 -12.84
C ASP A 15 11.21 -7.73 -13.55
N ALA A 16 12.02 -8.43 -14.35
CA ALA A 16 13.15 -7.82 -15.03
C ALA A 16 12.72 -6.86 -16.15
N GLU A 17 11.71 -7.24 -16.91
CA GLU A 17 11.15 -6.40 -17.98
C GLU A 17 10.41 -5.20 -17.40
N ALA A 18 9.58 -5.43 -16.37
CA ALA A 18 8.90 -4.36 -15.67
C ALA A 18 9.89 -3.34 -15.08
N ALA A 19 10.99 -3.80 -14.46
CA ALA A 19 12.03 -2.91 -13.95
C ALA A 19 12.60 -1.99 -15.05
N THR A 20 12.83 -2.53 -16.25
CA THR A 20 13.31 -1.72 -17.40
C THR A 20 12.29 -0.64 -17.77
N MET A 21 11.00 -0.99 -17.84
CA MET A 21 9.92 -0.02 -18.11
C MET A 21 9.84 1.04 -17.01
N LEU A 22 9.89 0.65 -15.74
CA LEU A 22 9.82 1.56 -14.61
C LEU A 22 10.94 2.60 -14.64
N VAL A 23 12.18 2.15 -14.87
CA VAL A 23 13.34 3.04 -15.00
C VAL A 23 13.19 3.99 -16.18
N ALA A 24 12.75 3.51 -17.34
CA ALA A 24 12.52 4.34 -18.52
C ALA A 24 11.48 5.45 -18.28
N HIS A 25 10.50 5.19 -17.42
CA HIS A 25 9.46 6.14 -17.03
C HIS A 25 9.78 6.94 -15.77
N GLY A 26 11.01 6.84 -15.24
CA GLY A 26 11.48 7.66 -14.12
C GLY A 26 10.92 7.25 -12.75
N ALA A 27 10.46 6.02 -12.59
CA ALA A 27 10.13 5.49 -11.28
C ALA A 27 11.35 5.47 -10.36
N ALA A 28 11.14 5.77 -9.09
CA ALA A 28 12.19 5.88 -8.06
C ALA A 28 12.11 4.74 -7.01
N GLY A 29 11.24 3.77 -7.22
CA GLY A 29 11.09 2.62 -6.35
C GLY A 29 10.02 1.64 -6.81
N VAL A 30 9.96 0.51 -6.14
CA VAL A 30 8.95 -0.53 -6.35
C VAL A 30 8.24 -0.83 -5.04
N GLU A 31 6.95 -1.11 -5.11
CA GLU A 31 6.17 -1.68 -4.02
C GLU A 31 5.93 -3.16 -4.28
N VAL A 32 6.05 -4.00 -3.26
CA VAL A 32 6.14 -5.44 -3.42
C VAL A 32 5.04 -6.15 -2.62
N ALA A 33 4.36 -7.09 -3.26
CA ALA A 33 3.55 -8.08 -2.56
C ALA A 33 4.47 -9.16 -1.97
N PRO A 34 4.39 -9.50 -0.67
CA PRO A 34 5.28 -10.48 -0.04
C PRO A 34 5.33 -11.83 -0.76
N ALA A 35 4.20 -12.29 -1.31
CA ALA A 35 4.11 -13.53 -2.09
C ALA A 35 5.02 -13.56 -3.36
N ARG A 36 5.52 -12.40 -3.79
CA ARG A 36 6.49 -12.29 -4.91
C ARG A 36 7.92 -12.62 -4.48
N VAL A 37 8.21 -12.54 -3.18
CA VAL A 37 9.53 -12.90 -2.65
C VAL A 37 9.71 -14.43 -2.66
N CYS A 38 8.72 -15.15 -2.13
CA CYS A 38 8.63 -16.61 -2.15
C CYS A 38 7.22 -17.05 -1.72
N ASP A 39 6.88 -18.34 -1.89
CA ASP A 39 5.55 -18.90 -1.60
C ASP A 39 5.13 -18.75 -0.13
N ARG A 40 6.10 -18.79 0.79
CA ARG A 40 5.90 -18.61 2.24
C ARG A 40 6.71 -17.43 2.75
N PRO A 41 6.31 -16.19 2.44
CA PRO A 41 7.11 -15.00 2.72
C PRO A 41 7.37 -14.76 4.21
N TRP A 42 6.54 -15.29 5.11
CA TRP A 42 6.74 -15.26 6.57
C TRP A 42 7.84 -16.20 7.07
N GLU A 43 8.34 -17.09 6.21
CA GLU A 43 9.45 -18.01 6.46
C GLU A 43 10.58 -17.83 5.43
N ALA A 44 10.59 -16.68 4.75
CA ALA A 44 11.55 -16.43 3.69
C ALA A 44 12.99 -16.58 4.20
N PRO A 45 13.82 -17.43 3.58
CA PRO A 45 15.23 -17.54 3.94
C PRO A 45 15.94 -16.20 3.75
N HIS A 46 16.84 -15.88 4.66
CA HIS A 46 17.60 -14.62 4.63
C HIS A 46 18.27 -14.37 3.27
N GLU A 47 18.88 -15.38 2.69
CA GLU A 47 19.54 -15.31 1.38
C GLU A 47 18.56 -14.89 0.27
N ARG A 48 17.34 -15.41 0.30
CA ARG A 48 16.29 -15.07 -0.65
C ARG A 48 15.86 -13.61 -0.51
N VAL A 49 15.71 -13.15 0.73
CA VAL A 49 15.36 -11.74 1.03
C VAL A 49 16.46 -10.81 0.50
N VAL A 50 17.72 -11.10 0.80
CA VAL A 50 18.85 -10.30 0.33
C VAL A 50 18.97 -10.32 -1.20
N ALA A 51 18.80 -11.48 -1.84
CA ALA A 51 18.85 -11.59 -3.29
C ALA A 51 17.72 -10.79 -3.97
N TYR A 52 16.49 -10.87 -3.45
CA TYR A 52 15.34 -10.15 -4.00
C TYR A 52 15.49 -8.64 -3.82
N ARG A 53 15.97 -8.19 -2.66
CA ARG A 53 16.30 -6.79 -2.40
C ARG A 53 17.34 -6.27 -3.39
N ARG A 54 18.47 -6.97 -3.55
CA ARG A 54 19.55 -6.60 -4.48
C ARG A 54 19.06 -6.54 -5.92
N PHE A 55 18.23 -7.49 -6.34
CA PHE A 55 17.66 -7.48 -7.69
C PHE A 55 17.04 -6.13 -8.06
N TRP A 56 16.29 -5.52 -7.14
CA TRP A 56 15.65 -4.22 -7.35
C TRP A 56 16.62 -3.05 -7.14
N GLU A 57 17.44 -3.09 -6.10
CA GLU A 57 18.42 -2.03 -5.80
C GLU A 57 19.45 -1.85 -6.92
N ASP A 58 19.97 -2.94 -7.49
CA ASP A 58 20.94 -2.93 -8.60
C ASP A 58 20.38 -2.28 -9.88
N ARG A 59 19.05 -2.17 -9.95
CA ARG A 59 18.33 -1.48 -11.04
C ARG A 59 17.92 -0.05 -10.71
N GLY A 60 18.33 0.47 -9.56
CA GLY A 60 17.96 1.81 -9.09
C GLY A 60 16.52 1.92 -8.59
N LEU A 61 15.86 0.81 -8.29
CA LEU A 61 14.47 0.73 -7.85
C LEU A 61 14.37 0.13 -6.43
N PRO A 62 14.78 0.82 -5.36
CA PRO A 62 14.65 0.29 -4.01
C PRO A 62 13.21 -0.12 -3.70
N ILE A 63 13.04 -1.17 -2.89
CA ILE A 63 11.73 -1.58 -2.39
C ILE A 63 11.30 -0.58 -1.32
N VAL A 64 10.22 0.17 -1.59
CA VAL A 64 9.80 1.31 -0.75
C VAL A 64 8.65 0.96 0.18
N ALA A 65 7.83 0.00 -0.22
CA ALA A 65 6.68 -0.46 0.54
C ALA A 65 6.36 -1.93 0.26
N LEU A 66 5.60 -2.54 1.18
CA LEU A 66 4.92 -3.81 0.94
C LEU A 66 3.41 -3.59 0.98
N GLN A 67 2.69 -4.32 0.13
CA GLN A 67 1.23 -4.34 0.12
C GLN A 67 0.71 -5.78 -0.03
N ALA A 68 -0.61 -6.01 0.03
CA ALA A 68 -1.21 -7.35 -0.04
C ALA A 68 -0.63 -8.34 0.99
N LEU A 69 -0.39 -7.86 2.22
CA LEU A 69 0.35 -8.55 3.29
C LEU A 69 -0.21 -9.93 3.67
N LEU A 70 -1.52 -10.12 3.49
CA LEU A 70 -2.24 -11.36 3.82
C LEU A 70 -2.84 -12.05 2.58
N PHE A 71 -2.27 -11.80 1.39
CA PHE A 71 -2.74 -12.46 0.17
C PHE A 71 -2.68 -13.99 0.31
N GLY A 72 -3.78 -14.65 -0.07
CA GLY A 72 -3.88 -16.12 0.04
C GLY A 72 -4.15 -16.66 1.45
N ARG A 73 -4.35 -15.81 2.47
CA ARG A 73 -4.56 -16.19 3.87
C ARG A 73 -5.92 -15.72 4.42
N PRO A 74 -7.05 -16.21 3.88
CA PRO A 74 -8.37 -15.84 4.39
C PRO A 74 -8.68 -16.38 5.79
N ASP A 75 -7.87 -17.33 6.26
CA ASP A 75 -7.92 -17.93 7.60
C ASP A 75 -7.47 -16.97 8.71
N LEU A 76 -6.69 -15.96 8.39
CA LEU A 76 -6.15 -14.99 9.34
C LEU A 76 -7.14 -13.84 9.55
N VAL A 77 -7.89 -13.88 10.64
CA VAL A 77 -8.98 -12.92 10.91
C VAL A 77 -8.75 -12.15 12.21
N LEU A 78 -8.95 -10.82 12.15
CA LEU A 78 -8.78 -9.91 13.28
C LEU A 78 -9.85 -10.13 14.36
N PHE A 79 -11.09 -10.32 13.95
CA PHE A 79 -12.23 -10.42 14.84
C PHE A 79 -12.67 -11.88 15.11
N GLY A 80 -11.77 -12.84 14.90
CA GLY A 80 -11.93 -14.21 15.32
C GLY A 80 -11.73 -14.40 16.85
N ASP A 81 -11.52 -15.60 17.28
CA ASP A 81 -11.15 -15.89 18.68
C ASP A 81 -9.69 -15.49 18.99
N ALA A 82 -9.27 -15.71 20.24
CA ALA A 82 -7.92 -15.36 20.68
C ALA A 82 -6.83 -16.14 19.92
N ALA A 83 -7.10 -17.37 19.50
CA ALA A 83 -6.14 -18.18 18.76
C ALA A 83 -5.97 -17.65 17.33
N ALA A 84 -7.07 -17.29 16.64
CA ALA A 84 -7.04 -16.68 15.32
C ALA A 84 -6.29 -15.33 15.33
N ARG A 85 -6.54 -14.48 16.32
CA ARG A 85 -5.81 -13.22 16.47
C ARG A 85 -4.31 -13.41 16.72
N ARG A 86 -3.94 -14.43 17.51
CA ARG A 86 -2.53 -14.76 17.74
C ARG A 86 -1.85 -15.17 16.43
N LEU A 87 -2.46 -16.03 15.64
CA LEU A 87 -1.93 -16.45 14.34
C LEU A 87 -1.78 -15.27 13.38
N LEU A 88 -2.79 -14.39 13.31
CA LEU A 88 -2.70 -13.16 12.51
C LEU A 88 -1.54 -12.27 12.96
N ARG A 89 -1.37 -12.09 14.28
CA ARG A 89 -0.28 -11.32 14.84
C ARG A 89 1.09 -11.93 14.50
N GLU A 90 1.27 -13.22 14.67
CA GLU A 90 2.51 -13.92 14.34
C GLU A 90 2.86 -13.75 12.86
N GLN A 91 1.88 -13.88 11.98
CA GLN A 91 2.05 -13.64 10.56
C GLN A 91 2.48 -12.20 10.26
N LEU A 92 1.80 -11.19 10.82
CA LEU A 92 2.12 -9.79 10.57
C LEU A 92 3.50 -9.41 11.15
N VAL A 93 3.88 -9.95 12.31
CA VAL A 93 5.25 -9.78 12.86
C VAL A 93 6.31 -10.35 11.91
N ALA A 94 6.06 -11.51 11.32
CA ALA A 94 6.98 -12.08 10.34
C ALA A 94 7.08 -11.21 9.07
N ILE A 95 5.96 -10.66 8.59
CA ILE A 95 5.95 -9.73 7.44
C ILE A 95 6.63 -8.39 7.78
N ILE A 96 6.50 -7.87 9.00
CA ILE A 96 7.25 -6.70 9.47
C ILE A 96 8.76 -6.96 9.43
N ASN A 97 9.21 -8.13 9.89
CA ASN A 97 10.62 -8.53 9.79
C ASN A 97 11.08 -8.67 8.33
N LEU A 98 10.25 -9.25 7.47
CA LEU A 98 10.53 -9.34 6.03
C LEU A 98 10.71 -7.95 5.42
N ALA A 99 9.82 -7.00 5.73
CA ALA A 99 9.90 -5.64 5.23
C ALA A 99 11.23 -4.96 5.62
N ALA A 100 11.62 -5.07 6.88
CA ALA A 100 12.90 -4.54 7.36
C ALA A 100 14.09 -5.17 6.60
N GLY A 101 14.07 -6.48 6.35
CA GLY A 101 15.10 -7.19 5.56
C GLY A 101 15.14 -6.74 4.10
N LEU A 102 14.00 -6.45 3.51
CA LEU A 102 13.87 -5.93 2.15
C LEU A 102 14.21 -4.43 2.02
N GLY A 103 14.33 -3.71 3.14
CA GLY A 103 14.51 -2.26 3.14
C GLY A 103 13.22 -1.45 2.95
N ALA A 104 12.07 -2.12 2.90
CA ALA A 104 10.77 -1.47 2.78
C ALA A 104 10.38 -0.79 4.12
N GLN A 105 10.03 0.47 4.06
CA GLN A 105 9.68 1.23 5.26
C GLN A 105 8.18 1.33 5.52
N ARG A 106 7.31 0.99 4.56
CA ARG A 106 5.86 1.08 4.67
C ARG A 106 5.25 -0.28 4.36
N LEU A 107 4.30 -0.69 5.17
CA LEU A 107 3.53 -1.92 4.98
C LEU A 107 2.06 -1.54 4.92
N VAL A 108 1.43 -1.70 3.76
CA VAL A 108 0.02 -1.34 3.57
C VAL A 108 -0.88 -2.47 4.03
N PHE A 109 -1.59 -2.23 5.12
CA PHE A 109 -2.57 -3.16 5.66
C PHE A 109 -3.98 -2.76 5.17
N GLY A 110 -4.34 -3.25 3.99
CA GLY A 110 -5.70 -3.20 3.47
C GLY A 110 -6.50 -4.39 3.99
N SER A 111 -6.35 -5.54 3.36
CA SER A 111 -6.88 -6.85 3.82
C SER A 111 -8.35 -6.82 4.26
N PRO A 112 -9.29 -6.37 3.40
CA PRO A 112 -10.68 -6.13 3.78
C PRO A 112 -11.36 -7.36 4.38
N LYS A 113 -11.11 -8.55 3.83
CA LYS A 113 -11.73 -9.81 4.28
C LYS A 113 -11.20 -10.28 5.64
N ASN A 114 -9.95 -9.95 5.97
CA ASN A 114 -9.29 -10.38 7.21
C ASN A 114 -9.70 -9.51 8.42
N ARG A 115 -10.31 -8.34 8.19
CA ARG A 115 -10.75 -7.41 9.24
C ARG A 115 -12.26 -7.15 9.27
N ARG A 116 -13.06 -8.08 8.73
CA ARG A 116 -14.52 -8.01 8.85
C ARG A 116 -14.95 -8.24 10.28
N ARG A 117 -15.66 -7.25 10.86
CA ARG A 117 -16.19 -7.36 12.23
C ARG A 117 -17.45 -8.24 12.30
N GLY A 118 -18.18 -8.39 11.19
CA GLY A 118 -19.41 -9.17 11.13
C GLY A 118 -20.46 -8.70 12.14
N SER A 119 -20.89 -9.59 13.01
CA SER A 119 -21.91 -9.29 14.03
C SER A 119 -21.37 -8.59 15.30
N LEU A 120 -20.04 -8.38 15.40
CA LEU A 120 -19.48 -7.65 16.55
C LEU A 120 -19.96 -6.19 16.57
N GLY A 121 -20.34 -5.72 17.75
CA GLY A 121 -20.65 -4.30 17.95
C GLY A 121 -19.43 -3.42 17.66
N ARG A 122 -19.64 -2.21 17.12
CA ARG A 122 -18.56 -1.29 16.73
C ARG A 122 -17.56 -1.04 17.86
N LEU A 123 -18.04 -0.74 19.07
CA LEU A 123 -17.18 -0.47 20.23
C LEU A 123 -16.31 -1.68 20.63
N GLN A 124 -16.87 -2.88 20.56
CA GLN A 124 -16.13 -4.10 20.87
C GLN A 124 -15.07 -4.38 19.80
N ALA A 125 -15.39 -4.24 18.51
CA ALA A 125 -14.44 -4.38 17.43
C ALA A 125 -13.29 -3.38 17.55
N GLU A 126 -13.61 -2.14 17.87
CA GLU A 126 -12.64 -1.06 18.06
C GLU A 126 -11.71 -1.34 19.24
N THR A 127 -12.23 -1.80 20.38
CA THR A 127 -11.41 -2.18 21.55
C THR A 127 -10.40 -3.28 21.20
N ILE A 128 -10.85 -4.31 20.48
CA ILE A 128 -9.97 -5.40 20.02
C ILE A 128 -8.90 -4.87 19.06
N ALA A 129 -9.31 -4.07 18.07
CA ALA A 129 -8.40 -3.56 17.05
C ALA A 129 -7.36 -2.60 17.64
N VAL A 130 -7.75 -1.69 18.56
CA VAL A 130 -6.82 -0.76 19.20
C VAL A 130 -5.73 -1.52 19.96
N ALA A 131 -6.09 -2.53 20.74
CA ALA A 131 -5.11 -3.35 21.45
C ALA A 131 -4.17 -4.08 20.49
N PHE A 132 -4.74 -4.69 19.45
CA PHE A 132 -4.00 -5.46 18.44
C PHE A 132 -3.01 -4.59 17.64
N PHE A 133 -3.46 -3.46 17.12
CA PHE A 133 -2.59 -2.58 16.31
C PHE A 133 -1.61 -1.77 17.15
N ARG A 134 -1.88 -1.54 18.43
CA ARG A 134 -0.90 -0.94 19.34
C ARG A 134 0.31 -1.85 19.52
N GLU A 135 0.08 -3.14 19.72
CA GLU A 135 1.14 -4.13 19.83
C GLU A 135 1.96 -4.24 18.53
N LEU A 136 1.29 -4.35 17.38
CA LEU A 136 1.96 -4.41 16.07
C LEU A 136 2.70 -3.12 15.72
N GLY A 137 2.14 -1.96 16.06
CA GLY A 137 2.82 -0.68 15.87
C GLY A 137 4.12 -0.59 16.66
N SER A 138 4.15 -1.09 17.91
CA SER A 138 5.40 -1.18 18.68
C SER A 138 6.44 -2.04 17.97
N VAL A 139 6.05 -3.24 17.51
CA VAL A 139 6.96 -4.12 16.75
C VAL A 139 7.47 -3.45 15.47
N ALA A 140 6.60 -2.73 14.76
CA ALA A 140 6.97 -2.01 13.54
C ALA A 140 7.97 -0.88 13.84
N ALA A 141 7.73 -0.10 14.89
CA ALA A 141 8.65 0.96 15.34
C ALA A 141 10.03 0.41 15.69
N ASP A 142 10.12 -0.71 16.41
CA ASP A 142 11.37 -1.38 16.77
C ASP A 142 12.18 -1.85 15.55
N ARG A 143 11.52 -2.03 14.41
CA ARG A 143 12.12 -2.41 13.12
C ARG A 143 12.36 -1.24 12.17
N GLY A 144 12.01 -0.01 12.57
CA GLY A 144 12.13 1.18 11.74
C GLY A 144 11.17 1.21 10.55
N VAL A 145 10.03 0.50 10.64
CA VAL A 145 9.00 0.45 9.60
C VAL A 145 7.65 0.95 10.13
N TRP A 146 6.72 1.23 9.21
CA TRP A 146 5.38 1.71 9.51
C TRP A 146 4.35 0.72 8.99
N LEU A 147 3.49 0.21 9.86
CA LEU A 147 2.27 -0.49 9.45
C LEU A 147 1.21 0.56 9.13
N CYS A 148 0.88 0.72 7.87
CA CYS A 148 -0.02 1.75 7.37
C CYS A 148 -1.41 1.18 7.17
N ILE A 149 -2.39 1.66 7.91
CA ILE A 149 -3.79 1.22 7.77
C ILE A 149 -4.40 1.90 6.55
N GLU A 150 -4.94 1.09 5.66
CA GLU A 150 -5.62 1.52 4.45
C GLU A 150 -7.14 1.50 4.64
N PRO A 151 -7.88 2.55 4.25
CA PRO A 151 -9.33 2.50 4.16
C PRO A 151 -9.75 1.50 3.08
N ASN A 152 -10.73 0.65 3.39
CA ASN A 152 -11.27 -0.29 2.39
C ASN A 152 -12.79 -0.13 2.34
N PRO A 153 -13.33 0.47 1.27
CA PRO A 153 -14.76 0.68 1.07
C PRO A 153 -15.59 -0.60 1.20
N VAL A 154 -16.86 -0.45 1.51
CA VAL A 154 -17.81 -1.57 1.66
C VAL A 154 -17.93 -2.40 0.39
N GLU A 155 -17.70 -1.79 -0.76
CA GLU A 155 -17.66 -2.44 -2.08
C GLU A 155 -16.60 -3.55 -2.17
N TYR A 156 -15.53 -3.46 -1.37
CA TYR A 156 -14.48 -4.50 -1.27
C TYR A 156 -14.81 -5.55 -0.21
N GLY A 157 -16.02 -5.51 0.34
CA GLY A 157 -16.50 -6.45 1.35
C GLY A 157 -15.92 -6.21 2.74
N CYS A 158 -15.48 -4.99 3.02
CA CYS A 158 -15.06 -4.54 4.35
C CYS A 158 -16.24 -3.96 5.14
N ASP A 159 -16.17 -4.02 6.47
CA ASP A 159 -17.16 -3.41 7.37
C ASP A 159 -16.51 -2.77 8.61
N PHE A 160 -15.18 -2.51 8.52
CA PHE A 160 -14.40 -1.90 9.58
C PHE A 160 -13.25 -1.05 8.98
N LEU A 161 -13.21 0.23 9.31
CA LEU A 161 -12.31 1.24 8.73
C LEU A 161 -12.52 1.36 7.22
N VAL A 162 -13.72 1.76 6.85
CA VAL A 162 -14.20 1.73 5.46
C VAL A 162 -13.91 3.00 4.67
N ASP A 163 -13.57 4.08 5.35
CA ASP A 163 -13.20 5.36 4.75
C ASP A 163 -11.95 5.96 5.40
N SER A 164 -11.39 6.99 4.77
CA SER A 164 -10.16 7.62 5.24
C SER A 164 -10.30 8.31 6.59
N ARG A 165 -11.49 8.86 6.88
CA ARG A 165 -11.76 9.51 8.18
C ARG A 165 -11.74 8.50 9.31
N GLU A 166 -12.42 7.36 9.15
CA GLU A 166 -12.36 6.28 10.15
C GLU A 166 -10.94 5.80 10.41
N VAL A 167 -10.12 5.69 9.37
CA VAL A 167 -8.70 5.28 9.51
C VAL A 167 -7.89 6.34 10.24
N ILE A 168 -8.02 7.62 9.91
CA ILE A 168 -7.32 8.72 10.59
C ILE A 168 -7.64 8.72 12.08
N GLU A 169 -8.93 8.73 12.44
CA GLU A 169 -9.40 8.71 13.82
C GLU A 169 -8.90 7.47 14.58
N PHE A 170 -8.91 6.31 13.91
CA PHE A 170 -8.44 5.06 14.48
C PHE A 170 -6.92 5.08 14.77
N VAL A 171 -6.10 5.51 13.81
CA VAL A 171 -4.64 5.60 13.97
C VAL A 171 -4.27 6.59 15.07
N GLU A 172 -4.97 7.71 15.17
CA GLU A 172 -4.80 8.67 16.28
C GLU A 172 -5.14 8.04 17.63
N ARG A 173 -6.26 7.32 17.72
CA ARG A 173 -6.70 6.63 18.94
C ARG A 173 -5.74 5.54 19.38
N VAL A 174 -5.16 4.79 18.45
CA VAL A 174 -4.11 3.80 18.78
C VAL A 174 -2.89 4.49 19.35
N GLY A 175 -2.48 5.62 18.77
CA GLY A 175 -1.43 6.49 19.28
C GLY A 175 -0.03 5.86 19.30
N GLN A 176 0.24 4.84 18.46
CA GLN A 176 1.51 4.11 18.44
C GLN A 176 2.40 4.59 17.28
N ASP A 177 3.70 4.77 17.53
CA ASP A 177 4.62 5.38 16.57
C ASP A 177 4.83 4.56 15.28
N GLY A 178 4.86 3.25 15.34
CA GLY A 178 5.00 2.39 14.16
C GLY A 178 3.69 2.16 13.39
N LEU A 179 2.59 2.88 13.74
CA LEU A 179 1.32 2.80 13.04
C LEU A 179 1.07 4.10 12.27
N GLY A 180 0.70 3.99 11.00
CA GLY A 180 0.46 5.12 10.11
C GLY A 180 -0.84 5.03 9.33
N VAL A 181 -1.21 6.13 8.70
CA VAL A 181 -2.32 6.23 7.75
C VAL A 181 -1.79 5.95 6.35
N HIS A 182 -2.52 5.13 5.60
CA HIS A 182 -2.42 5.03 4.15
C HIS A 182 -3.62 5.73 3.52
N LEU A 183 -3.43 6.43 2.41
CA LEU A 183 -4.50 7.00 1.62
C LEU A 183 -4.46 6.44 0.20
N ASP A 184 -5.64 6.14 -0.35
CA ASP A 184 -5.82 5.53 -1.65
C ASP A 184 -6.84 6.32 -2.49
N SER A 185 -6.46 6.67 -3.73
CA SER A 185 -7.30 7.51 -4.59
C SER A 185 -8.56 6.81 -5.10
N GLY A 186 -8.48 5.50 -5.37
CA GLY A 186 -9.63 4.71 -5.79
C GLY A 186 -10.63 4.50 -4.65
N ALA A 187 -10.13 4.29 -3.43
CA ALA A 187 -10.98 4.22 -2.23
C ALA A 187 -11.69 5.54 -1.97
N MET A 188 -10.98 6.69 -2.04
CA MET A 188 -11.57 8.02 -1.91
C MET A 188 -12.67 8.27 -2.96
N ALA A 189 -12.48 7.81 -4.19
CA ALA A 189 -13.48 7.95 -5.25
C ALA A 189 -14.74 7.13 -4.94
N LEU A 190 -14.60 5.91 -4.43
CA LEU A 190 -15.74 5.05 -4.03
C LEU A 190 -16.52 5.63 -2.85
N THR A 191 -15.85 6.23 -1.89
CA THR A 191 -16.48 6.85 -0.70
C THR A 191 -16.89 8.29 -0.92
N ALA A 192 -16.69 8.83 -2.13
CA ALA A 192 -16.98 10.23 -2.48
C ALA A 192 -16.32 11.25 -1.52
N GLU A 193 -15.13 10.93 -1.04
CA GLU A 193 -14.37 11.81 -0.16
C GLU A 193 -13.73 12.97 -0.95
N SER A 194 -13.54 14.09 -0.27
CA SER A 194 -12.80 15.24 -0.81
C SER A 194 -11.30 15.04 -0.57
N PRO A 195 -10.47 14.75 -1.60
CA PRO A 195 -9.04 14.50 -1.41
C PRO A 195 -8.31 15.64 -0.67
N PRO A 196 -8.52 16.94 -0.96
CA PRO A 196 -7.88 18.00 -0.23
C PRO A 196 -8.22 18.02 1.27
N ALA A 197 -9.50 17.75 1.62
CA ALA A 197 -9.93 17.75 3.02
C ALA A 197 -9.34 16.55 3.79
N ILE A 198 -9.35 15.36 3.19
CA ILE A 198 -8.77 14.15 3.79
C ILE A 198 -7.26 14.28 3.95
N MET A 199 -6.55 14.75 2.93
CA MET A 199 -5.10 14.91 2.98
C MET A 199 -4.68 15.93 4.05
N ALA A 200 -5.44 17.02 4.21
CA ALA A 200 -5.19 17.99 5.28
C ALA A 200 -5.44 17.38 6.68
N ALA A 201 -6.46 16.52 6.81
CA ALA A 201 -6.80 15.87 8.07
C ALA A 201 -5.83 14.73 8.45
N ALA A 202 -5.20 14.07 7.48
CA ALA A 202 -4.32 12.92 7.71
C ALA A 202 -3.07 13.26 8.54
N GLY A 203 -2.63 14.51 8.47
CA GLY A 203 -1.59 15.04 9.34
C GLY A 203 -0.26 14.27 9.32
N PRO A 204 0.52 14.36 10.41
CA PRO A 204 1.87 13.78 10.46
C PRO A 204 1.91 12.25 10.54
N ARG A 205 0.76 11.59 10.74
CA ARG A 205 0.69 10.12 10.73
C ARG A 205 0.47 9.52 9.36
N TRP A 206 0.25 10.33 8.33
CA TRP A 206 0.16 9.88 6.95
C TRP A 206 1.53 9.44 6.43
N ARG A 207 1.63 8.21 5.91
CA ARG A 207 2.91 7.57 5.57
C ARG A 207 3.03 7.11 4.13
N HIS A 208 1.91 6.78 3.48
CA HIS A 208 1.95 6.24 2.13
C HIS A 208 0.70 6.62 1.34
N PHE A 209 0.83 6.60 0.01
CA PHE A 209 -0.26 6.97 -0.89
C PHE A 209 -0.28 6.08 -2.13
N HIS A 210 -1.46 5.54 -2.44
CA HIS A 210 -1.72 4.85 -3.70
C HIS A 210 -2.43 5.74 -4.72
N ALA A 211 -1.85 5.82 -5.92
CA ALA A 211 -2.53 6.25 -7.12
C ALA A 211 -3.19 5.01 -7.75
N SER A 212 -4.47 4.86 -7.54
CA SER A 212 -5.29 3.72 -7.95
C SER A 212 -6.61 4.17 -8.54
N GLU A 213 -7.31 3.24 -9.17
CA GLU A 213 -8.69 3.39 -9.64
C GLU A 213 -9.59 2.36 -8.92
N PRO A 214 -10.91 2.60 -8.80
CA PRO A 214 -11.84 1.61 -8.29
C PRO A 214 -11.65 0.24 -8.93
N GLY A 215 -11.60 -0.81 -8.10
CA GLY A 215 -11.41 -2.19 -8.54
C GLY A 215 -10.02 -2.49 -9.10
N LEU A 216 -9.01 -1.67 -8.78
CA LEU A 216 -7.62 -1.79 -9.28
C LEU A 216 -7.55 -1.81 -10.81
N ALA A 217 -8.40 -1.01 -11.46
CA ALA A 217 -8.37 -0.78 -12.90
C ALA A 217 -7.08 -0.04 -13.30
N VAL A 218 -6.84 0.11 -14.60
CA VAL A 218 -5.68 0.88 -15.09
C VAL A 218 -5.82 2.32 -14.63
N VAL A 219 -4.78 2.86 -14.04
CA VAL A 219 -4.76 4.25 -13.60
C VAL A 219 -5.02 5.18 -14.79
N GLY A 220 -6.02 6.06 -14.62
CA GLY A 220 -6.53 6.96 -15.66
C GLY A 220 -7.68 6.41 -16.49
N SER A 221 -8.15 5.17 -16.23
CA SER A 221 -9.29 4.58 -16.97
C SER A 221 -10.61 4.60 -16.19
N GLY A 222 -10.59 4.84 -14.89
CA GLY A 222 -11.74 4.69 -13.99
C GLY A 222 -12.42 6.00 -13.58
N GLY A 223 -11.91 7.14 -14.03
CA GLY A 223 -12.52 8.45 -13.76
C GLY A 223 -12.03 9.17 -12.50
N VAL A 224 -10.99 8.67 -11.83
CA VAL A 224 -10.30 9.40 -10.76
C VAL A 224 -9.59 10.62 -11.38
N ASP A 225 -9.83 11.81 -10.83
CA ASP A 225 -9.11 13.03 -11.25
C ASP A 225 -7.71 13.08 -10.62
N HIS A 226 -6.77 12.34 -11.22
CA HIS A 226 -5.38 12.28 -10.77
C HIS A 226 -4.68 13.64 -10.80
N ALA A 227 -5.10 14.58 -11.65
CA ALA A 227 -4.52 15.92 -11.71
C ALA A 227 -4.95 16.75 -10.49
N ALA A 228 -6.24 16.68 -10.12
CA ALA A 228 -6.75 17.32 -8.89
C ALA A 228 -6.12 16.73 -7.63
N ILE A 229 -5.97 15.39 -7.57
CA ILE A 229 -5.30 14.69 -6.47
C ILE A 229 -3.84 15.14 -6.35
N ALA A 230 -3.10 15.18 -7.45
CA ALA A 230 -1.71 15.63 -7.46
C ALA A 230 -1.57 17.09 -7.00
N THR A 231 -2.56 17.93 -7.32
CA THR A 231 -2.63 19.31 -6.84
C THR A 231 -2.85 19.35 -5.33
N ALA A 232 -3.75 18.52 -4.81
CA ALA A 232 -3.98 18.41 -3.37
C ALA A 232 -2.74 17.90 -2.62
N LEU A 233 -2.04 16.88 -3.14
CA LEU A 233 -0.77 16.37 -2.59
C LEU A 233 0.30 17.46 -2.51
N ARG A 234 0.45 18.24 -3.57
CA ARG A 234 1.37 19.39 -3.57
C ARG A 234 0.95 20.45 -2.58
N GLY A 235 -0.35 20.72 -2.46
CA GLY A 235 -0.92 21.71 -1.54
C GLY A 235 -0.62 21.42 -0.06
N VAL A 236 -0.54 20.15 0.32
CA VAL A 236 -0.16 19.74 1.69
C VAL A 236 1.33 19.43 1.86
N GLY A 237 2.14 19.66 0.83
CA GLY A 237 3.59 19.43 0.88
C GLY A 237 3.98 17.94 0.95
N TYR A 238 3.21 17.04 0.34
CA TYR A 238 3.55 15.62 0.34
C TYR A 238 4.81 15.32 -0.46
N GLU A 239 5.86 14.81 0.19
CA GLU A 239 7.15 14.47 -0.41
C GLU A 239 7.40 12.95 -0.51
N GLY A 240 6.44 12.14 -0.10
CA GLY A 240 6.52 10.69 -0.11
C GLY A 240 6.48 10.07 -1.52
N TYR A 241 6.31 8.76 -1.53
CA TYR A 241 6.06 8.02 -2.76
C TYR A 241 4.58 8.07 -3.12
N VAL A 242 4.30 8.31 -4.39
CA VAL A 242 3.02 8.02 -5.03
C VAL A 242 3.20 6.66 -5.71
N SER A 243 2.59 5.62 -5.16
CA SER A 243 2.72 4.27 -5.66
C SER A 243 1.52 3.93 -6.54
N VAL A 244 1.76 3.54 -7.79
CA VAL A 244 0.71 3.05 -8.69
C VAL A 244 0.25 1.69 -8.21
N GLU A 245 -1.04 1.56 -7.91
CA GLU A 245 -1.66 0.29 -7.59
C GLU A 245 -2.74 -0.06 -8.60
N MET A 246 -2.48 -1.13 -9.36
CA MET A 246 -3.42 -1.70 -10.33
C MET A 246 -3.08 -3.18 -10.54
N THR A 247 -4.04 -3.98 -11.00
CA THR A 247 -3.76 -5.36 -11.38
C THR A 247 -3.15 -5.46 -12.78
N GLN A 248 -2.45 -6.57 -13.05
CA GLN A 248 -1.94 -6.89 -14.40
C GLN A 248 -3.06 -6.98 -15.45
N GLY A 249 -4.31 -7.08 -15.02
CA GLY A 249 -5.49 -7.23 -15.88
C GLY A 249 -5.91 -8.69 -16.09
N PRO A 250 -7.07 -8.89 -16.72
CA PRO A 250 -7.58 -10.21 -17.02
C PRO A 250 -6.71 -10.94 -18.06
N ALA A 251 -6.83 -12.28 -18.11
CA ALA A 251 -6.16 -13.10 -19.12
C ALA A 251 -6.45 -12.58 -20.53
N GLY A 252 -5.43 -12.55 -21.39
CA GLY A 252 -5.55 -12.06 -22.77
C GLY A 252 -5.33 -10.56 -22.94
N THR A 253 -5.16 -9.79 -21.85
CA THR A 253 -4.76 -8.36 -21.93
C THR A 253 -3.24 -8.20 -21.82
N SER A 254 -2.70 -7.18 -22.50
CA SER A 254 -1.29 -6.83 -22.40
C SER A 254 -1.03 -6.04 -21.12
N TRP A 255 -0.37 -6.66 -20.14
CA TRP A 255 0.07 -5.94 -18.94
C TRP A 255 1.04 -4.80 -19.26
N ARG A 256 1.82 -4.93 -20.34
CA ARG A 256 2.78 -3.91 -20.81
C ARG A 256 2.07 -2.64 -21.23
N GLU A 257 1.08 -2.76 -22.10
CA GLU A 257 0.30 -1.61 -22.58
C GLU A 257 -0.47 -0.94 -21.44
N ARG A 258 -0.99 -1.75 -20.52
CA ARG A 258 -1.69 -1.26 -19.33
C ARG A 258 -0.74 -0.48 -18.40
N LEU A 259 0.44 -1.03 -18.15
CA LEU A 259 1.45 -0.37 -17.32
C LEU A 259 1.96 0.90 -17.97
N GLU A 260 2.25 0.88 -19.26
CA GLU A 260 2.70 2.05 -20.02
C GLU A 260 1.66 3.17 -20.02
N SER A 261 0.38 2.83 -20.24
CA SER A 261 -0.73 3.78 -20.16
C SER A 261 -0.83 4.42 -18.77
N ALA A 262 -0.77 3.61 -17.71
CA ALA A 262 -0.80 4.11 -16.33
C ALA A 262 0.40 5.02 -16.02
N LEU A 263 1.61 4.63 -16.43
CA LEU A 263 2.83 5.42 -16.25
C LEU A 263 2.77 6.77 -16.97
N ALA A 264 2.17 6.82 -18.16
CA ALA A 264 1.95 8.09 -18.88
C ALA A 264 1.03 9.03 -18.07
N VAL A 265 -0.10 8.52 -17.54
CA VAL A 265 -1.03 9.30 -16.73
C VAL A 265 -0.37 9.81 -15.43
N VAL A 266 0.30 8.93 -14.69
CA VAL A 266 0.91 9.32 -13.42
C VAL A 266 2.08 10.28 -13.59
N ASN A 267 2.86 10.14 -14.67
CA ASN A 267 3.92 11.09 -14.96
C ASN A 267 3.35 12.47 -15.33
N ALA A 268 2.26 12.52 -16.08
CA ALA A 268 1.59 13.78 -16.42
C ALA A 268 1.00 14.47 -15.17
N ALA A 269 0.40 13.70 -14.26
CA ALA A 269 -0.27 14.24 -13.07
C ALA A 269 0.72 14.54 -11.91
N TYR A 270 1.52 13.54 -11.53
CA TYR A 270 2.34 13.55 -10.30
C TYR A 270 3.82 13.83 -10.56
N GLY A 271 4.29 13.73 -11.80
CA GLY A 271 5.68 14.00 -12.15
C GLY A 271 6.11 15.38 -11.66
N THR A 272 7.32 15.48 -11.16
CA THR A 272 7.98 16.76 -11.03
C THR A 272 8.20 17.30 -12.45
N ALA A 273 7.77 18.51 -12.76
CA ALA A 273 8.21 19.18 -13.97
C ALA A 273 9.74 18.99 -14.02
N ARG A 274 10.24 18.18 -14.96
CA ARG A 274 11.68 18.16 -15.24
C ARG A 274 11.99 19.61 -15.54
N GLY A 275 12.75 20.28 -14.65
CA GLY A 275 13.23 21.59 -14.93
C GLY A 275 13.78 21.55 -16.34
N ALA A 276 13.24 22.39 -17.21
CA ALA A 276 13.84 22.65 -18.50
C ALA A 276 15.28 23.05 -18.19
N CYS A 277 16.19 22.08 -18.25
CA CYS A 277 17.61 22.37 -18.24
C CYS A 277 17.81 23.14 -19.56
N ALA A 278 17.93 24.45 -19.42
CA ALA A 278 18.30 25.34 -20.49
C ALA A 278 19.52 24.77 -21.20
N ALA A 279 19.38 24.63 -22.50
CA ALA A 279 20.46 24.40 -23.44
C ALA A 279 21.47 25.58 -23.40
#